data_fbcdb977c1fe73c2b7f292a3165b7cf4
#
_entry.id   fbcdb977c1fe73c2b7f292a3165b7cf4
#
_cell.length_a   1.000
_cell.length_b   1.000
_cell.length_c   1.000
_cell.angle_alpha   90.00
_cell.angle_beta   90.00
_cell.angle_gamma   90.00
#
_symmetry.space_group_name_H-M   'P 1'
#
loop_
_entity.id
_entity.type
_entity.pdbx_description
1 polymer ?
#
loop_
_entity_poly.entity_id
_entity_poly.type
_entity_poly.pdbx_seq_one_letter_code
_entity_poly.pdbx_strand_id
1 'polypeptide(L)'
;MKKILLVEELPEKAEDIKREIKCKYPDIQIGECTSYHSAIEEIFLHHEDYFLILLDITMSTFDVNIEENGGVPETLAGKKILERMYLCDIPIKVKVVTMFESFDGKSINQLDKELRQDNPDSYDGYIFFSFKKSDWKKQLTDCIRIFYDKNINS
;
A
#
# COMPACT_ATOMS: atom_id res chain seq x y z
N MET A 1 8.16 2.58 18.25
CA MET A 1 8.56 2.12 16.90
C MET A 1 7.39 2.29 15.93
N LYS A 2 7.69 2.81 14.76
CA LYS A 2 6.65 2.99 13.75
C LYS A 2 6.31 1.68 13.07
N LYS A 3 5.11 1.64 12.47
CA LYS A 3 4.54 0.44 11.86
C LYS A 3 4.48 0.57 10.33
N ILE A 4 4.19 -0.54 9.67
CA ILE A 4 3.81 -0.57 8.26
C ILE A 4 2.30 -0.70 8.18
N LEU A 5 1.67 0.11 7.34
CA LEU A 5 0.25 -0.04 7.03
C LEU A 5 0.10 -0.81 5.74
N LEU A 6 -0.62 -1.92 5.79
CA LEU A 6 -0.93 -2.73 4.60
C LEU A 6 -2.39 -2.48 4.20
N VAL A 7 -2.57 -1.93 3.03
CA VAL A 7 -3.90 -1.66 2.46
C VAL A 7 -4.12 -2.65 1.33
N GLU A 8 -4.83 -3.74 1.62
CA GLU A 8 -5.02 -4.85 0.70
C GLU A 8 -6.34 -5.56 0.95
N GLU A 9 -7.14 -5.72 -0.09
CA GLU A 9 -8.44 -6.36 0.01
C GLU A 9 -8.36 -7.89 -0.08
N LEU A 10 -7.40 -8.43 -0.88
CA LEU A 10 -7.30 -9.87 -1.11
C LEU A 10 -6.57 -10.56 0.03
N PRO A 11 -7.25 -11.43 0.82
CA PRO A 11 -6.64 -12.03 2.01
C PRO A 11 -5.38 -12.84 1.72
N GLU A 12 -5.36 -13.61 0.64
CA GLU A 12 -4.22 -14.46 0.30
C GLU A 12 -2.96 -13.63 0.00
N LYS A 13 -3.13 -12.53 -0.72
CA LYS A 13 -2.04 -11.61 -1.03
C LYS A 13 -1.55 -10.93 0.25
N ALA A 14 -2.48 -10.47 1.09
CA ALA A 14 -2.14 -9.83 2.36
C ALA A 14 -1.35 -10.78 3.25
N GLU A 15 -1.76 -12.05 3.35
CA GLU A 15 -1.04 -13.03 4.16
C GLU A 15 0.37 -13.29 3.65
N ASP A 16 0.56 -13.40 2.35
CA ASP A 16 1.89 -13.60 1.77
C ASP A 16 2.81 -12.42 2.06
N ILE A 17 2.29 -11.20 1.92
CA ILE A 17 3.05 -9.98 2.20
C ILE A 17 3.44 -9.92 3.68
N LYS A 18 2.49 -10.16 4.57
CA LYS A 18 2.75 -10.14 6.02
C LYS A 18 3.77 -11.20 6.42
N ARG A 19 3.65 -12.39 5.85
CA ARG A 19 4.58 -13.48 6.15
C ARG A 19 6.00 -13.11 5.77
N GLU A 20 6.18 -12.51 4.61
CA GLU A 20 7.52 -12.10 4.16
C GLU A 20 8.09 -11.01 5.06
N ILE A 21 7.28 -10.03 5.44
CA ILE A 21 7.73 -8.96 6.34
C ILE A 21 8.12 -9.54 7.69
N LYS A 22 7.29 -10.39 8.28
CA LYS A 22 7.58 -10.96 9.60
C LYS A 22 8.77 -11.90 9.59
N CYS A 23 9.01 -12.57 8.48
CA CYS A 23 10.17 -13.44 8.32
C CYS A 23 11.49 -12.66 8.39
N LYS A 24 11.53 -11.48 7.75
CA LYS A 24 12.74 -10.66 7.68
C LYS A 24 12.84 -9.63 8.79
N TYR A 25 11.72 -9.13 9.26
CA TYR A 25 11.64 -8.07 10.28
C TYR A 25 10.58 -8.42 11.32
N PRO A 26 10.89 -9.40 12.20
CA PRO A 26 9.88 -9.89 13.15
C PRO A 26 9.37 -8.84 14.14
N ASP A 27 10.13 -7.76 14.35
CA ASP A 27 9.76 -6.71 15.29
C ASP A 27 8.81 -5.67 14.72
N ILE A 28 8.64 -5.62 13.39
CA ILE A 28 7.76 -4.65 12.76
C ILE A 28 6.30 -5.03 13.01
N GLN A 29 5.53 -4.07 13.47
CA GLN A 29 4.09 -4.23 13.59
C GLN A 29 3.44 -3.80 12.28
N ILE A 30 2.35 -4.50 11.91
CA ILE A 30 1.63 -4.25 10.67
C ILE A 30 0.19 -3.93 10.99
N GLY A 31 -0.27 -2.73 10.58
CA GLY A 31 -1.68 -2.39 10.58
C GLY A 31 -2.29 -2.81 9.26
N GLU A 32 -3.57 -3.16 9.25
CA GLU A 32 -4.24 -3.62 8.04
C GLU A 32 -5.54 -2.87 7.79
N CYS A 33 -5.77 -2.53 6.52
CA CYS A 33 -7.03 -1.98 6.03
C CYS A 33 -7.41 -2.73 4.75
N THR A 34 -8.70 -2.95 4.53
CA THR A 34 -9.18 -3.75 3.41
C THR A 34 -10.02 -2.95 2.41
N SER A 35 -10.19 -1.64 2.62
CA SER A 35 -10.97 -0.81 1.72
C SER A 35 -10.42 0.61 1.68
N TYR A 36 -10.87 1.37 0.66
CA TYR A 36 -10.54 2.80 0.55
C TYR A 36 -10.96 3.55 1.82
N HIS A 37 -12.21 3.34 2.25
CA HIS A 37 -12.73 4.08 3.41
C HIS A 37 -11.95 3.79 4.69
N SER A 38 -11.69 2.51 4.99
CA SER A 38 -10.94 2.16 6.19
C SER A 38 -9.50 2.67 6.14
N ALA A 39 -8.88 2.65 4.94
CA ALA A 39 -7.52 3.17 4.77
C ALA A 39 -7.46 4.67 5.00
N ILE A 40 -8.39 5.43 4.43
CA ILE A 40 -8.44 6.88 4.62
C ILE A 40 -8.60 7.22 6.11
N GLU A 41 -9.51 6.53 6.79
CA GLU A 41 -9.75 6.75 8.20
C GLU A 41 -8.50 6.49 9.03
N GLU A 42 -7.84 5.35 8.80
CA GLU A 42 -6.63 4.99 9.53
C GLU A 42 -5.49 5.97 9.27
N ILE A 43 -5.28 6.35 8.01
CA ILE A 43 -4.21 7.27 7.65
C ILE A 43 -4.43 8.65 8.29
N PHE A 44 -5.65 9.19 8.23
CA PHE A 44 -5.92 10.51 8.79
C PHE A 44 -5.85 10.53 10.30
N LEU A 45 -6.27 9.45 10.97
CA LEU A 45 -6.26 9.41 12.43
C LEU A 45 -4.89 9.02 13.00
N HIS A 46 -4.13 8.18 12.30
CA HIS A 46 -2.95 7.54 12.87
C HIS A 46 -1.70 7.57 12.00
N HIS A 47 -1.62 8.50 11.03
CA HIS A 47 -0.47 8.52 10.10
C HIS A 47 0.88 8.61 10.80
N GLU A 48 0.96 9.22 11.96
CA GLU A 48 2.21 9.35 12.72
C GLU A 48 2.75 8.02 13.21
N ASP A 49 1.92 7.00 13.27
CA ASP A 49 2.31 5.67 13.72
C ASP A 49 3.01 4.85 12.62
N TYR A 50 2.98 5.30 11.39
CA TYR A 50 3.46 4.53 10.24
C TYR A 50 4.64 5.17 9.56
N PHE A 51 5.59 4.35 9.09
CA PHE A 51 6.71 4.85 8.29
C PHE A 51 6.60 4.44 6.82
N LEU A 52 5.71 3.51 6.49
CA LEU A 52 5.51 3.02 5.13
C LEU A 52 4.09 2.53 4.97
N ILE A 53 3.49 2.83 3.83
CA ILE A 53 2.21 2.28 3.43
C ILE A 53 2.44 1.38 2.22
N LEU A 54 1.97 0.14 2.30
CA LEU A 54 1.93 -0.79 1.17
C LEU A 54 0.50 -0.79 0.67
N LEU A 55 0.30 -0.37 -0.56
CA LEU A 55 -1.01 0.01 -1.07
C LEU A 55 -1.38 -0.76 -2.32
N ASP A 56 -2.50 -1.48 -2.29
CA ASP A 56 -3.12 -1.98 -3.50
C ASP A 56 -3.84 -0.83 -4.20
N ILE A 57 -3.67 -0.72 -5.50
CA ILE A 57 -4.26 0.39 -6.26
C ILE A 57 -5.77 0.19 -6.49
N THR A 58 -6.22 -1.06 -6.56
CA THR A 58 -7.63 -1.38 -6.80
C THR A 58 -8.23 -2.04 -5.56
N MET A 59 -9.34 -1.50 -5.06
CA MET A 59 -10.02 -2.06 -3.89
C MET A 59 -11.46 -1.53 -3.81
N SER A 60 -12.26 -2.15 -2.95
CA SER A 60 -13.63 -1.71 -2.71
C SER A 60 -13.66 -0.41 -1.91
N THR A 61 -14.73 0.35 -2.08
CA THR A 61 -14.91 1.62 -1.36
C THR A 61 -15.05 1.41 0.14
N PHE A 62 -15.84 0.39 0.53
CA PHE A 62 -16.06 0.04 1.93
C PHE A 62 -15.66 -1.41 2.18
N ASP A 63 -15.42 -1.75 3.44
CA ASP A 63 -15.13 -3.12 3.84
C ASP A 63 -16.31 -4.02 3.50
N VAL A 64 -16.03 -5.21 2.96
CA VAL A 64 -17.04 -6.19 2.62
C VAL A 64 -17.54 -6.85 3.91
N ASN A 65 -18.88 -6.96 4.03
CA ASN A 65 -19.48 -7.71 5.13
C ASN A 65 -20.52 -8.68 4.57
N ILE A 66 -21.13 -9.48 5.47
CA ILE A 66 -22.06 -10.55 5.06
C ILE A 66 -23.30 -10.00 4.38
N GLU A 67 -23.77 -8.83 4.75
CA GLU A 67 -25.03 -8.27 4.29
C GLU A 67 -24.90 -7.31 3.12
N GLU A 68 -23.70 -6.84 2.87
CA GLU A 68 -23.45 -5.82 1.85
C GLU A 68 -22.29 -6.20 0.95
N ASN A 69 -22.25 -5.61 -0.22
CA ASN A 69 -21.18 -5.88 -1.18
C ASN A 69 -19.93 -5.04 -0.97
N GLY A 70 -19.86 -4.28 0.11
CA GLY A 70 -18.70 -3.41 0.34
C GLY A 70 -18.56 -2.25 -0.63
N GLY A 71 -19.62 -1.99 -1.38
CA GLY A 71 -19.60 -0.99 -2.45
C GLY A 71 -19.11 -1.58 -3.77
N VAL A 72 -19.03 -0.76 -4.79
CA VAL A 72 -18.54 -1.14 -6.10
C VAL A 72 -17.02 -1.10 -6.08
N PRO A 73 -16.32 -2.14 -6.58
CA PRO A 73 -14.86 -2.09 -6.68
C PRO A 73 -14.43 -0.89 -7.51
N GLU A 74 -13.44 -0.17 -7.02
CA GLU A 74 -12.96 1.03 -7.67
C GLU A 74 -11.55 0.80 -8.18
N THR A 75 -11.38 0.89 -9.51
CA THR A 75 -10.14 0.51 -10.18
C THR A 75 -8.94 1.32 -9.68
N LEU A 76 -9.14 2.57 -9.33
CA LEU A 76 -8.04 3.44 -8.91
C LEU A 76 -8.27 4.05 -7.53
N ALA A 77 -8.83 3.26 -6.60
CA ALA A 77 -9.05 3.73 -5.23
C ALA A 77 -7.75 4.13 -4.54
N GLY A 78 -6.66 3.41 -4.80
CA GLY A 78 -5.36 3.76 -4.24
C GLY A 78 -4.86 5.12 -4.73
N LYS A 79 -5.16 5.48 -5.97
CA LYS A 79 -4.82 6.81 -6.50
C LYS A 79 -5.52 7.90 -5.70
N LYS A 80 -6.78 7.69 -5.33
CA LYS A 80 -7.52 8.66 -4.51
C LYS A 80 -6.93 8.81 -3.12
N ILE A 81 -6.44 7.73 -2.54
CA ILE A 81 -5.76 7.79 -1.24
C ILE A 81 -4.53 8.70 -1.36
N LEU A 82 -3.70 8.50 -2.39
CA LEU A 82 -2.52 9.32 -2.60
C LEU A 82 -2.88 10.80 -2.81
N GLU A 83 -3.92 11.08 -3.58
CA GLU A 83 -4.38 12.45 -3.81
C GLU A 83 -4.78 13.13 -2.50
N ARG A 84 -5.49 12.42 -1.64
CA ARG A 84 -5.90 12.98 -0.34
C ARG A 84 -4.71 13.19 0.58
N MET A 85 -3.75 12.29 0.59
CA MET A 85 -2.52 12.47 1.37
C MET A 85 -1.76 13.72 0.90
N TYR A 86 -1.67 13.91 -0.41
CA TYR A 86 -1.01 15.08 -0.96
C TYR A 86 -1.71 16.37 -0.54
N LEU A 87 -3.04 16.43 -0.66
CA LEU A 87 -3.82 17.60 -0.29
C LEU A 87 -3.72 17.94 1.20
N CYS A 88 -3.48 16.96 2.03
CA CYS A 88 -3.41 17.13 3.50
C CYS A 88 -1.99 17.10 4.05
N ASP A 89 -0.99 17.12 3.17
CA ASP A 89 0.44 17.15 3.53
C ASP A 89 0.85 16.00 4.46
N ILE A 90 0.37 14.80 4.17
CA ILE A 90 0.76 13.59 4.91
C ILE A 90 1.97 12.98 4.21
N PRO A 91 3.17 13.01 4.81
CA PRO A 91 4.42 12.71 4.10
C PRO A 91 4.89 11.25 4.16
N ILE A 92 4.03 10.31 4.53
CA ILE A 92 4.42 8.90 4.62
C ILE A 92 4.71 8.35 3.23
N LYS A 93 5.78 7.57 3.09
CA LYS A 93 6.09 6.93 1.82
C LYS A 93 5.11 5.80 1.52
N VAL A 94 4.71 5.72 0.25
CA VAL A 94 3.73 4.74 -0.23
C VAL A 94 4.36 3.92 -1.35
N LYS A 95 4.34 2.61 -1.19
CA LYS A 95 4.76 1.67 -2.23
C LYS A 95 3.53 0.91 -2.70
N VAL A 96 3.23 1.02 -3.98
CA VAL A 96 2.11 0.27 -4.56
C VAL A 96 2.52 -1.19 -4.75
N VAL A 97 1.66 -2.12 -4.34
CA VAL A 97 1.89 -3.56 -4.52
C VAL A 97 0.70 -4.10 -5.30
N THR A 98 0.92 -4.44 -6.58
CA THR A 98 -0.17 -4.76 -7.49
C THR A 98 0.09 -6.06 -8.24
N MET A 99 -0.99 -6.78 -8.57
CA MET A 99 -0.96 -7.96 -9.43
C MET A 99 -1.27 -7.62 -10.89
N PHE A 100 -1.62 -6.39 -11.20
CA PHE A 100 -2.13 -6.01 -12.52
C PHE A 100 -1.12 -5.23 -13.32
N GLU A 101 -1.07 -5.52 -14.62
CA GLU A 101 -0.17 -4.85 -15.56
C GLU A 101 -0.82 -3.64 -16.23
N SER A 102 -2.16 -3.54 -16.14
CA SER A 102 -2.89 -2.43 -16.73
C SER A 102 -4.11 -2.05 -15.89
N PHE A 103 -4.53 -0.79 -16.01
CA PHE A 103 -5.65 -0.22 -15.27
C PHE A 103 -6.39 0.73 -16.20
N ASP A 104 -7.63 0.40 -16.55
CA ASP A 104 -8.49 1.22 -17.42
C ASP A 104 -7.76 1.69 -18.69
N GLY A 105 -7.08 0.77 -19.36
CA GLY A 105 -6.37 1.08 -20.59
C GLY A 105 -4.97 1.67 -20.43
N LYS A 106 -4.54 1.96 -19.20
CA LYS A 106 -3.18 2.44 -18.93
C LYS A 106 -2.31 1.30 -18.42
N SER A 107 -1.06 1.26 -18.88
CA SER A 107 -0.09 0.30 -18.35
C SER A 107 0.34 0.73 -16.94
N ILE A 108 0.89 -0.21 -16.18
CA ILE A 108 1.44 0.11 -14.86
C ILE A 108 2.57 1.15 -14.96
N ASN A 109 3.34 1.12 -16.04
CA ASN A 109 4.41 2.10 -16.24
C ASN A 109 3.87 3.50 -16.46
N GLN A 110 2.77 3.64 -17.19
CA GLN A 110 2.12 4.94 -17.37
C GLN A 110 1.55 5.44 -16.06
N LEU A 111 0.89 4.57 -15.31
CA LEU A 111 0.33 4.92 -14.01
C LEU A 111 1.45 5.33 -13.04
N ASP A 112 2.56 4.61 -13.03
CA ASP A 112 3.72 4.94 -12.20
C ASP A 112 4.22 6.37 -12.47
N LYS A 113 4.32 6.75 -13.74
CA LYS A 113 4.75 8.11 -14.10
C LYS A 113 3.77 9.16 -13.61
N GLU A 114 2.48 8.91 -13.77
CA GLU A 114 1.44 9.84 -13.30
C GLU A 114 1.48 9.99 -11.77
N LEU A 115 1.62 8.89 -11.06
CA LEU A 115 1.64 8.92 -9.60
C LEU A 115 2.87 9.65 -9.06
N ARG A 116 4.03 9.49 -9.71
CA ARG A 116 5.24 10.22 -9.32
C ARG A 116 5.09 11.71 -9.56
N GLN A 117 4.48 12.08 -10.67
CA GLN A 117 4.26 13.48 -11.02
C GLN A 117 3.27 14.14 -10.07
N ASP A 118 2.17 13.43 -9.75
CA ASP A 118 1.08 13.98 -8.95
C ASP A 118 1.35 13.93 -7.45
N ASN A 119 2.20 12.99 -7.00
CA ASN A 119 2.45 12.75 -5.57
C ASN A 119 3.96 12.61 -5.30
N PRO A 120 4.75 13.65 -5.58
CA PRO A 120 6.21 13.53 -5.51
C PRO A 120 6.75 13.27 -4.10
N ASP A 121 6.02 13.68 -3.07
CA ASP A 121 6.49 13.55 -1.69
C ASP A 121 6.20 12.19 -1.08
N SER A 122 5.15 11.51 -1.51
CA SER A 122 4.68 10.27 -0.89
C SER A 122 4.93 9.04 -1.75
N TYR A 123 4.64 9.13 -3.04
CA TYR A 123 4.71 7.96 -3.92
C TYR A 123 6.15 7.52 -4.16
N ASP A 124 6.45 6.24 -3.91
CA ASP A 124 7.81 5.70 -4.01
C ASP A 124 7.93 4.56 -5.03
N GLY A 125 6.96 4.37 -5.90
CA GLY A 125 7.02 3.35 -6.93
C GLY A 125 6.12 2.17 -6.66
N TYR A 126 6.29 1.12 -7.45
CA TYR A 126 5.45 -0.06 -7.33
C TYR A 126 6.26 -1.35 -7.30
N ILE A 127 5.62 -2.39 -6.75
CA ILE A 127 6.11 -3.76 -6.76
C ILE A 127 5.06 -4.60 -7.46
N PHE A 128 5.49 -5.42 -8.43
CA PHE A 128 4.58 -6.34 -9.12
C PHE A 128 4.53 -7.65 -8.35
N PHE A 129 3.40 -7.92 -7.72
CA PHE A 129 3.19 -9.11 -6.90
C PHE A 129 2.76 -10.30 -7.77
N SER A 130 3.26 -11.48 -7.45
CA SER A 130 2.84 -12.72 -8.10
C SER A 130 2.80 -13.85 -7.07
N PHE A 131 1.77 -14.67 -7.11
CA PHE A 131 1.72 -15.90 -6.30
C PHE A 131 2.70 -16.96 -6.80
N LYS A 132 3.08 -16.89 -8.08
CA LYS A 132 3.92 -17.91 -8.71
C LYS A 132 5.41 -17.60 -8.69
N LYS A 133 5.77 -16.32 -8.61
CA LYS A 133 7.16 -15.87 -8.65
C LYS A 133 7.49 -15.18 -7.34
N SER A 134 8.77 -15.14 -7.00
CA SER A 134 9.21 -14.61 -5.72
C SER A 134 9.97 -13.28 -5.83
N ASP A 135 10.06 -12.69 -7.01
CA ASP A 135 10.81 -11.45 -7.23
C ASP A 135 10.34 -10.31 -6.34
N TRP A 136 9.03 -10.24 -6.09
CA TRP A 136 8.44 -9.20 -5.27
C TRP A 136 8.97 -9.24 -3.83
N LYS A 137 9.35 -10.41 -3.33
CA LYS A 137 9.84 -10.56 -1.95
C LYS A 137 11.10 -9.77 -1.71
N LYS A 138 12.06 -9.86 -2.64
CA LYS A 138 13.30 -9.09 -2.53
C LYS A 138 13.04 -7.60 -2.67
N GLN A 139 12.20 -7.20 -3.61
CA GLN A 139 11.84 -5.81 -3.80
C GLN A 139 11.18 -5.23 -2.54
N LEU A 140 10.29 -5.99 -1.93
CA LEU A 140 9.61 -5.59 -0.70
C LEU A 140 10.58 -5.44 0.46
N THR A 141 11.42 -6.44 0.70
CA THR A 141 12.37 -6.39 1.82
C THR A 141 13.43 -5.31 1.62
N ASP A 142 13.88 -5.09 0.39
CA ASP A 142 14.81 -3.99 0.10
C ASP A 142 14.17 -2.63 0.36
N CYS A 143 12.91 -2.46 -0.02
CA CYS A 143 12.16 -1.24 0.25
C CYS A 143 12.03 -0.99 1.76
N ILE A 144 11.65 -2.02 2.50
CA ILE A 144 11.47 -1.92 3.95
C ILE A 144 12.81 -1.61 4.62
N ARG A 145 13.91 -2.24 4.18
CA ARG A 145 15.23 -2.01 4.76
C ARG A 145 15.62 -0.53 4.72
N ILE A 146 15.40 0.12 3.61
CA ILE A 146 15.73 1.54 3.46
C ILE A 146 14.98 2.38 4.51
N PHE A 147 13.70 2.18 4.65
CA PHE A 147 12.90 2.98 5.59
C PHE A 147 13.08 2.53 7.03
N TYR A 148 13.25 1.24 7.26
CA TYR A 148 13.48 0.67 8.59
C TYR A 148 14.76 1.25 9.21
N ASP A 149 15.86 1.18 8.49
CA ASP A 149 17.15 1.68 8.98
C ASP A 149 17.06 3.18 9.28
N LYS A 150 16.43 3.94 8.41
CA LYS A 150 16.26 5.37 8.58
C LYS A 150 15.44 5.73 9.82
N ASN A 151 14.39 4.96 10.11
CA ASN A 151 13.48 5.25 11.21
C ASN A 151 13.91 4.67 12.55
N ILE A 152 14.75 3.63 12.55
CA ILE A 152 15.25 3.01 13.77
C ILE A 152 16.54 3.68 14.25
N ASN A 153 17.40 4.06 13.32
CA ASN A 153 18.74 4.57 13.62
C ASN A 153 18.84 6.10 13.64
N SER A 154 17.74 6.79 13.48
CA SER A 154 17.70 8.26 13.47
C SER A 154 17.35 8.86 14.82
#